data_2fb6aeaa9e11547020ba30635b55cc0d
#
_entry.id   2fb6aeaa9e11547020ba30635b55cc0d
#
_cell.length_a   1.000
_cell.length_b   1.000
_cell.length_c   1.000
_cell.angle_alpha   90.00
_cell.angle_beta   90.00
_cell.angle_gamma   90.00
#
_symmetry.space_group_name_H-M   'P 1'
#
loop_
_entity.id
_entity.type
_entity.pdbx_description
1 polymer ?
#
loop_
_entity_poly.entity_id
_entity_poly.type
_entity_poly.pdbx_seq_one_letter_code
_entity_poly.pdbx_strand_id
1 'polypeptide(L)'
;IHHAGFTTDTRVRKPQTLPPKGFKVLVIGAGMMGINAAVKLQQAGFDFRVIEKLPAVGGNWLENTYPGAAVDTPSRVYSFSFEPNSSWTKYYPNGPEFLSYLERVVDKYNLMDRVDLGTKMEGAAWDEARQLWLVHTVRGGLPVTYEANALIAAVGPNNAPHFPAMDNLDK
;
A
#
# COMPACT_ATOMS: atom_id res chain seq x y z
N ILE A 1 9.01 -15.54 -28.28
CA ILE A 1 10.04 -15.56 -27.23
C ILE A 1 9.35 -16.11 -25.98
N HIS A 2 9.56 -17.39 -25.69
CA HIS A 2 9.10 -17.99 -24.44
C HIS A 2 9.97 -17.42 -23.32
N HIS A 3 9.40 -16.56 -22.49
CA HIS A 3 10.08 -16.03 -21.31
C HIS A 3 10.25 -17.17 -20.29
N ALA A 4 11.48 -17.56 -20.07
CA ALA A 4 11.86 -18.56 -19.09
C ALA A 4 11.30 -18.17 -17.71
N GLY A 5 10.40 -19.00 -17.18
CA GLY A 5 10.05 -19.01 -15.76
C GLY A 5 9.09 -17.97 -15.21
N PHE A 6 8.73 -16.93 -15.95
CA PHE A 6 7.70 -15.98 -15.53
C PHE A 6 6.39 -16.31 -16.24
N THR A 7 5.51 -17.01 -15.58
CA THR A 7 4.14 -17.10 -16.06
C THR A 7 3.52 -15.71 -15.96
N THR A 8 3.13 -15.14 -17.09
CA THR A 8 2.39 -13.88 -17.16
C THR A 8 0.97 -13.98 -16.59
N ASP A 9 0.59 -15.14 -16.10
CA ASP A 9 -0.70 -15.33 -15.46
C ASP A 9 -0.67 -14.86 -14.00
N THR A 10 -0.63 -13.54 -13.86
CA THR A 10 -0.79 -12.83 -12.58
C THR A 10 -2.25 -12.66 -12.22
N ARG A 11 -3.17 -13.23 -13.00
CA ARG A 11 -4.58 -13.24 -12.66
C ARG A 11 -4.74 -13.98 -11.34
N VAL A 12 -5.37 -13.30 -10.39
CA VAL A 12 -5.86 -13.99 -9.20
C VAL A 12 -6.73 -15.13 -9.70
N ARG A 13 -6.32 -16.37 -9.45
CA ARG A 13 -7.23 -17.48 -9.64
C ARG A 13 -8.47 -17.12 -8.82
N LYS A 14 -9.63 -17.06 -9.48
CA LYS A 14 -10.88 -16.84 -8.74
C LYS A 14 -10.84 -17.78 -7.54
N PRO A 15 -10.97 -17.28 -6.31
CA PRO A 15 -10.94 -18.15 -5.15
C PRO A 15 -11.97 -19.24 -5.38
N GLN A 16 -11.61 -20.47 -5.10
CA GLN A 16 -12.55 -21.62 -5.22
C GLN A 16 -13.73 -21.46 -4.27
N THR A 17 -13.55 -20.62 -3.23
CA THR A 17 -14.57 -20.25 -2.25
C THR A 17 -14.58 -18.74 -2.09
N LEU A 18 -15.76 -18.15 -2.00
CA LEU A 18 -15.91 -16.74 -1.67
C LEU A 18 -15.47 -16.50 -0.22
N PRO A 19 -14.96 -15.29 0.10
CA PRO A 19 -14.68 -14.90 1.47
C PRO A 19 -15.90 -15.11 2.37
N PRO A 20 -15.72 -15.45 3.65
CA PRO A 20 -16.82 -15.55 4.60
C PRO A 20 -17.61 -14.24 4.64
N LYS A 21 -18.93 -14.33 4.69
CA LYS A 21 -19.80 -13.15 4.77
C LYS A 21 -19.45 -12.31 6.01
N GLY A 22 -19.23 -11.03 5.82
CA GLY A 22 -18.89 -10.09 6.89
C GLY A 22 -17.42 -10.11 7.31
N PHE A 23 -16.57 -10.92 6.65
CA PHE A 23 -15.12 -10.91 6.90
C PHE A 23 -14.49 -9.64 6.35
N LYS A 24 -13.94 -8.83 7.23
CA LYS A 24 -13.33 -7.53 6.93
C LYS A 24 -11.81 -7.59 7.02
N VAL A 25 -11.15 -6.99 6.05
CA VAL A 25 -9.69 -6.82 6.05
C VAL A 25 -9.35 -5.34 6.15
N LEU A 26 -8.43 -4.98 7.04
CA LEU A 26 -7.87 -3.64 7.11
C LEU A 26 -6.42 -3.66 6.64
N VAL A 27 -6.11 -2.81 5.65
CA VAL A 27 -4.77 -2.60 5.13
C VAL A 27 -4.22 -1.31 5.70
N ILE A 28 -3.01 -1.35 6.26
CA ILE A 28 -2.37 -0.20 6.90
C ILE A 28 -1.25 0.30 6.01
N GLY A 29 -1.47 1.46 5.40
CA GLY A 29 -0.60 2.11 4.43
C GLY A 29 -1.11 1.98 2.98
N ALA A 30 -1.06 3.10 2.24
CA ALA A 30 -1.43 3.18 0.82
C ALA A 30 -0.21 3.48 -0.08
N GLY A 31 0.95 2.97 0.28
CA GLY A 31 2.11 2.88 -0.59
C GLY A 31 1.98 1.72 -1.58
N MET A 32 3.05 1.40 -2.31
CA MET A 32 3.07 0.35 -3.33
C MET A 32 2.46 -0.97 -2.84
N MET A 33 2.85 -1.44 -1.65
CA MET A 33 2.36 -2.73 -1.13
C MET A 33 0.89 -2.67 -0.69
N GLY A 34 0.44 -1.54 -0.13
CA GLY A 34 -0.96 -1.36 0.22
C GLY A 34 -1.88 -1.31 -0.99
N ILE A 35 -1.47 -0.62 -2.06
CA ILE A 35 -2.17 -0.60 -3.35
C ILE A 35 -2.24 -2.01 -3.94
N ASN A 36 -1.12 -2.75 -3.92
CA ASN A 36 -1.09 -4.15 -4.36
C ASN A 36 -2.10 -5.00 -3.57
N ALA A 37 -2.08 -4.91 -2.24
CA ALA A 37 -3.01 -5.64 -1.38
C ALA A 37 -4.47 -5.29 -1.70
N ALA A 38 -4.78 -4.00 -1.86
CA ALA A 38 -6.13 -3.52 -2.19
C ALA A 38 -6.65 -4.11 -3.51
N VAL A 39 -5.83 -4.07 -4.58
CA VAL A 39 -6.19 -4.68 -5.87
C VAL A 39 -6.46 -6.17 -5.72
N LYS A 40 -5.60 -6.90 -5.00
CA LYS A 40 -5.75 -8.35 -4.81
C LYS A 40 -6.97 -8.71 -3.95
N LEU A 41 -7.23 -7.96 -2.89
CA LEU A 41 -8.43 -8.14 -2.07
C LEU A 41 -9.70 -7.87 -2.85
N GLN A 42 -9.72 -6.80 -3.67
CA GLN A 42 -10.85 -6.49 -4.54
C GLN A 42 -11.11 -7.61 -5.56
N GLN A 43 -10.05 -8.11 -6.22
CA GLN A 43 -10.14 -9.22 -7.17
C GLN A 43 -10.61 -10.53 -6.51
N ALA A 44 -10.27 -10.73 -5.25
CA ALA A 44 -10.66 -11.90 -4.48
C ALA A 44 -12.05 -11.75 -3.82
N GLY A 45 -12.69 -10.58 -3.93
CA GLY A 45 -14.04 -10.33 -3.42
C GLY A 45 -14.13 -10.09 -1.91
N PHE A 46 -13.01 -9.72 -1.25
CA PHE A 46 -13.03 -9.36 0.16
C PHE A 46 -13.65 -7.99 0.39
N ASP A 47 -14.33 -7.82 1.52
CA ASP A 47 -14.63 -6.52 2.09
C ASP A 47 -13.37 -5.99 2.78
N PHE A 48 -12.91 -4.79 2.37
CA PHE A 48 -11.68 -4.22 2.91
C PHE A 48 -11.72 -2.69 2.95
N ARG A 49 -10.89 -2.14 3.83
CA ARG A 49 -10.52 -0.71 3.87
C ARG A 49 -9.01 -0.60 3.88
N VAL A 50 -8.51 0.51 3.35
CA VAL A 50 -7.12 0.92 3.47
C VAL A 50 -7.07 2.20 4.28
N ILE A 51 -6.21 2.27 5.29
CA ILE A 51 -5.94 3.52 6.01
C ILE A 51 -4.55 4.03 5.65
N GLU A 52 -4.44 5.35 5.47
CA GLU A 52 -3.17 6.01 5.12
C GLU A 52 -2.99 7.29 5.95
N LYS A 53 -1.83 7.44 6.59
CA LYS A 53 -1.49 8.62 7.40
C LYS A 53 -1.34 9.90 6.58
N LEU A 54 -0.87 9.77 5.33
CA LEU A 54 -0.62 10.87 4.41
C LEU A 54 -1.93 11.38 3.78
N PRO A 55 -1.93 12.58 3.22
CA PRO A 55 -3.10 13.17 2.57
C PRO A 55 -3.39 12.59 1.17
N ALA A 56 -2.50 11.73 0.66
CA ALA A 56 -2.65 11.05 -0.61
C ALA A 56 -1.99 9.67 -0.60
N VAL A 57 -2.26 8.85 -1.61
CA VAL A 57 -1.61 7.56 -1.84
C VAL A 57 -0.18 7.76 -2.37
N GLY A 58 0.67 6.73 -2.23
CA GLY A 58 2.02 6.76 -2.81
C GLY A 58 3.14 6.37 -1.84
N GLY A 59 2.90 6.48 -0.51
CA GLY A 59 3.89 6.13 0.52
C GLY A 59 5.21 6.87 0.32
N ASN A 60 6.34 6.15 0.27
CA ASN A 60 7.68 6.75 0.10
C ASN A 60 7.80 7.65 -1.14
N TRP A 61 7.07 7.36 -2.20
CA TRP A 61 7.15 8.14 -3.45
C TRP A 61 6.38 9.46 -3.40
N LEU A 62 5.44 9.58 -2.46
CA LEU A 62 4.79 10.84 -2.11
C LEU A 62 5.61 11.63 -1.07
N GLU A 63 6.20 10.92 -0.08
CA GLU A 63 6.84 11.53 1.09
C GLU A 63 8.27 12.02 0.77
N ASN A 64 9.01 11.32 -0.09
CA ASN A 64 10.40 11.64 -0.42
C ASN A 64 10.51 12.52 -1.68
N THR A 65 10.63 13.83 -1.46
CA THR A 65 10.66 14.84 -2.52
C THR A 65 12.03 15.48 -2.72
N TYR A 66 13.10 14.93 -2.12
CA TYR A 66 14.45 15.47 -2.26
C TYR A 66 14.97 15.36 -3.71
N PRO A 67 15.85 16.28 -4.15
CA PRO A 67 16.41 16.24 -5.49
C PRO A 67 17.13 14.93 -5.80
N GLY A 68 16.79 14.31 -6.92
CA GLY A 68 17.39 13.04 -7.32
C GLY A 68 16.72 11.79 -6.76
N ALA A 69 15.63 11.91 -5.98
CA ALA A 69 14.83 10.76 -5.55
C ALA A 69 14.39 9.95 -6.78
N ALA A 70 14.85 8.70 -6.86
CA ALA A 70 14.58 7.81 -7.99
C ALA A 70 14.58 6.35 -7.52
N VAL A 71 13.97 5.49 -8.34
CA VAL A 71 14.04 4.04 -8.14
C VAL A 71 15.43 3.54 -8.54
N ASP A 72 16.02 2.68 -7.72
CA ASP A 72 17.32 2.02 -7.94
C ASP A 72 17.20 0.64 -8.59
N THR A 73 15.98 0.25 -8.90
CA THR A 73 15.64 -1.01 -9.55
C THR A 73 15.05 -0.73 -10.93
N PRO A 74 15.35 -1.54 -11.96
CA PRO A 74 14.80 -1.35 -13.31
C PRO A 74 13.27 -1.25 -13.30
N SER A 75 12.74 -0.25 -13.99
CA SER A 75 11.29 0.06 -14.02
C SER A 75 10.38 -1.12 -14.39
N ARG A 76 10.87 -1.99 -15.26
CA ARG A 76 10.13 -3.19 -15.67
C ARG A 76 10.00 -4.24 -14.57
N VAL A 77 10.90 -4.22 -13.60
CA VAL A 77 10.89 -5.12 -12.43
C VAL A 77 10.19 -4.44 -11.25
N TYR A 78 10.46 -3.14 -11.06
CA TYR A 78 9.82 -2.35 -10.01
C TYR A 78 8.47 -1.81 -10.47
N SER A 79 7.54 -2.70 -10.73
CA SER A 79 6.17 -2.42 -11.12
C SER A 79 5.28 -3.60 -10.76
N PHE A 80 3.98 -3.39 -10.74
CA PHE A 80 3.04 -4.48 -10.49
C PHE A 80 2.98 -5.43 -11.69
N SER A 81 3.10 -6.71 -11.43
CA SER A 81 3.03 -7.75 -12.47
C SER A 81 1.67 -7.81 -13.18
N PHE A 82 0.60 -7.38 -12.49
CA PHE A 82 -0.74 -7.30 -13.05
C PHE A 82 -1.02 -5.98 -13.79
N GLU A 83 -0.13 -4.98 -13.66
CA GLU A 83 -0.26 -3.66 -14.29
C GLU A 83 1.10 -3.19 -14.84
N PRO A 84 1.63 -3.87 -15.88
CA PRO A 84 2.87 -3.45 -16.49
C PRO A 84 2.71 -2.08 -17.16
N ASN A 85 3.72 -1.23 -17.01
CA ASN A 85 3.77 0.06 -17.67
C ASN A 85 4.80 0.04 -18.81
N SER A 86 4.35 0.32 -20.04
CA SER A 86 5.23 0.42 -21.22
C SER A 86 5.76 1.82 -21.47
N SER A 87 5.26 2.81 -20.73
CA SER A 87 5.50 4.24 -20.96
C SER A 87 6.55 4.84 -20.05
N TRP A 88 7.40 4.01 -19.42
CA TRP A 88 8.51 4.53 -18.62
C TRP A 88 9.46 5.36 -19.48
N THR A 89 9.77 6.58 -19.02
CA THR A 89 10.70 7.46 -19.72
C THR A 89 12.16 7.11 -19.47
N LYS A 90 12.43 6.40 -18.37
CA LYS A 90 13.78 6.02 -17.93
C LYS A 90 13.84 4.56 -17.47
N TYR A 91 15.04 4.00 -17.55
CA TYR A 91 15.32 2.68 -17.03
C TYR A 91 15.16 2.61 -15.51
N TYR A 92 15.56 3.68 -14.83
CA TYR A 92 15.31 3.95 -13.41
C TYR A 92 14.43 5.20 -13.31
N PRO A 93 13.11 5.05 -13.09
CA PRO A 93 12.19 6.17 -13.06
C PRO A 93 12.44 7.04 -11.82
N ASN A 94 12.24 8.34 -11.97
CA ASN A 94 12.28 9.27 -10.86
C ASN A 94 11.03 9.12 -9.97
N GLY A 95 11.10 9.66 -8.74
CA GLY A 95 10.02 9.58 -7.77
C GLY A 95 8.66 10.05 -8.31
N PRO A 96 8.55 11.24 -8.92
CA PRO A 96 7.29 11.72 -9.50
C PRO A 96 6.71 10.82 -10.58
N GLU A 97 7.55 10.25 -11.45
CA GLU A 97 7.07 9.34 -12.49
C GLU A 97 6.52 8.04 -11.88
N PHE A 98 7.20 7.53 -10.85
CA PHE A 98 6.73 6.34 -10.15
C PHE A 98 5.45 6.62 -9.33
N LEU A 99 5.37 7.78 -8.67
CA LEU A 99 4.14 8.21 -7.99
C LEU A 99 2.96 8.26 -8.95
N SER A 100 3.12 8.89 -10.10
CA SER A 100 2.07 8.97 -11.13
C SER A 100 1.65 7.58 -11.65
N TYR A 101 2.57 6.61 -11.67
CA TYR A 101 2.21 5.23 -11.97
C TYR A 101 1.31 4.62 -10.89
N LEU A 102 1.62 4.83 -9.60
CA LEU A 102 0.78 4.35 -8.50
C LEU A 102 -0.62 4.98 -8.50
N GLU A 103 -0.69 6.30 -8.74
CA GLU A 103 -1.95 7.04 -8.83
C GLU A 103 -2.83 6.49 -9.97
N ARG A 104 -2.26 6.28 -11.16
CA ARG A 104 -3.00 5.66 -12.28
C ARG A 104 -3.53 4.25 -11.95
N VAL A 105 -2.78 3.47 -11.18
CA VAL A 105 -3.25 2.15 -10.73
C VAL A 105 -4.45 2.30 -9.79
N VAL A 106 -4.36 3.21 -8.83
CA VAL A 106 -5.46 3.48 -7.89
C VAL A 106 -6.73 3.92 -8.64
N ASP A 107 -6.60 4.81 -9.61
CA ASP A 107 -7.71 5.29 -10.43
C ASP A 107 -8.29 4.16 -11.31
N LYS A 108 -7.43 3.43 -12.02
CA LYS A 108 -7.86 2.34 -12.90
C LYS A 108 -8.65 1.25 -12.19
N TYR A 109 -8.28 0.94 -10.95
CA TYR A 109 -8.95 -0.06 -10.13
C TYR A 109 -10.04 0.52 -9.24
N ASN A 110 -10.34 1.83 -9.33
CA ASN A 110 -11.35 2.53 -8.52
C ASN A 110 -11.18 2.29 -7.02
N LEU A 111 -9.97 2.43 -6.50
CA LEU A 111 -9.66 2.09 -5.11
C LEU A 111 -9.98 3.22 -4.12
N MET A 112 -10.10 4.49 -4.58
CA MET A 112 -10.20 5.65 -3.68
C MET A 112 -11.39 5.58 -2.73
N ASP A 113 -12.51 5.01 -3.13
CA ASP A 113 -13.69 4.83 -2.26
C ASP A 113 -13.42 3.91 -1.06
N ARG A 114 -12.32 3.16 -1.10
CA ARG A 114 -11.91 2.23 -0.05
C ARG A 114 -10.69 2.70 0.73
N VAL A 115 -10.19 3.92 0.47
CA VAL A 115 -9.01 4.49 1.13
C VAL A 115 -9.42 5.63 2.05
N ASP A 116 -9.09 5.52 3.33
CA ASP A 116 -9.24 6.58 4.32
C ASP A 116 -7.90 7.29 4.50
N LEU A 117 -7.74 8.44 3.81
CA LEU A 117 -6.56 9.29 3.89
C LEU A 117 -6.52 10.08 5.19
N GLY A 118 -5.34 10.59 5.56
CA GLY A 118 -5.13 11.37 6.78
C GLY A 118 -5.46 10.58 8.05
N THR A 119 -5.39 9.25 7.98
CA THR A 119 -5.77 8.33 9.06
C THR A 119 -4.54 7.61 9.57
N LYS A 120 -4.02 8.06 10.72
CA LYS A 120 -2.81 7.51 11.33
C LYS A 120 -3.18 6.43 12.35
N MET A 121 -2.62 5.24 12.21
CA MET A 121 -2.74 4.18 13.20
C MET A 121 -1.87 4.51 14.41
N GLU A 122 -2.45 4.39 15.61
CA GLU A 122 -1.77 4.54 16.90
C GLU A 122 -1.51 3.19 17.57
N GLY A 123 -2.36 2.21 17.32
CA GLY A 123 -2.22 0.88 17.89
C GLY A 123 -3.29 -0.10 17.43
N ALA A 124 -3.08 -1.37 17.71
CA ALA A 124 -4.08 -2.41 17.49
C ALA A 124 -4.06 -3.41 18.64
N ALA A 125 -5.24 -3.92 19.02
CA ALA A 125 -5.42 -4.96 19.99
C ALA A 125 -6.31 -6.07 19.40
N TRP A 126 -5.97 -7.31 19.71
CA TRP A 126 -6.80 -8.46 19.34
C TRP A 126 -7.86 -8.68 20.42
N ASP A 127 -9.12 -8.74 20.02
CA ASP A 127 -10.24 -9.10 20.90
C ASP A 127 -10.55 -10.59 20.70
N GLU A 128 -10.10 -11.39 21.65
CA GLU A 128 -10.25 -12.84 21.59
C GLU A 128 -11.72 -13.30 21.65
N ALA A 129 -12.55 -12.59 22.39
CA ALA A 129 -13.95 -12.97 22.53
C ALA A 129 -14.75 -12.69 21.23
N ARG A 130 -14.39 -11.63 20.51
CA ARG A 130 -15.04 -11.22 19.26
C ARG A 130 -14.32 -11.73 18.01
N GLN A 131 -13.12 -12.30 18.17
CA GLN A 131 -12.25 -12.80 17.08
C GLN A 131 -11.99 -11.74 16.01
N LEU A 132 -11.62 -10.53 16.46
CA LEU A 132 -11.29 -9.41 15.56
C LEU A 132 -10.27 -8.45 16.18
N TRP A 133 -9.64 -7.68 15.31
CA TRP A 133 -8.76 -6.59 15.65
C TRP A 133 -9.54 -5.31 15.91
N LEU A 134 -9.21 -4.64 17.00
CA LEU A 134 -9.59 -3.26 17.28
C LEU A 134 -8.38 -2.38 16.92
N VAL A 135 -8.50 -1.57 15.88
CA VAL A 135 -7.42 -0.71 15.40
C VAL A 135 -7.73 0.73 15.73
N HIS A 136 -6.95 1.29 16.64
CA HIS A 136 -7.08 2.68 17.09
C HIS A 136 -6.31 3.60 16.17
N THR A 137 -6.99 4.62 15.67
CA THR A 137 -6.44 5.60 14.71
C THR A 137 -6.83 7.02 15.11
N VAL A 138 -6.12 7.98 14.51
CA VAL A 138 -6.48 9.41 14.56
C VAL A 138 -6.70 9.89 13.13
N ARG A 139 -7.86 10.52 12.89
CA ARG A 139 -8.23 11.11 11.61
C ARG A 139 -8.74 12.54 11.84
N GLY A 140 -8.09 13.53 11.22
CA GLY A 140 -8.45 14.94 11.44
C GLY A 140 -8.36 15.39 12.91
N GLY A 141 -7.46 14.81 13.71
CA GLY A 141 -7.32 15.07 15.13
C GLY A 141 -8.32 14.32 16.03
N LEU A 142 -9.23 13.57 15.47
CA LEU A 142 -10.24 12.81 16.21
C LEU A 142 -9.92 11.32 16.25
N PRO A 143 -10.16 10.64 17.39
CA PRO A 143 -9.98 9.20 17.48
C PRO A 143 -11.05 8.46 16.65
N VAL A 144 -10.61 7.47 15.90
CA VAL A 144 -11.48 6.57 15.11
C VAL A 144 -11.00 5.13 15.35
N THR A 145 -11.93 4.21 15.61
CA THR A 145 -11.60 2.79 15.77
C THR A 145 -12.17 1.99 14.59
N TYR A 146 -11.29 1.20 13.97
CA TYR A 146 -11.68 0.22 12.95
C TYR A 146 -11.73 -1.17 13.55
N GLU A 147 -12.67 -1.98 13.07
CA GLU A 147 -12.79 -3.39 13.39
C GLU A 147 -12.52 -4.24 12.15
N ALA A 148 -11.63 -5.23 12.27
CA ALA A 148 -11.28 -6.09 11.16
C ALA A 148 -10.94 -7.52 11.64
N ASN A 149 -11.28 -8.52 10.82
CA ASN A 149 -10.94 -9.91 11.09
C ASN A 149 -9.47 -10.21 10.73
N ALA A 150 -8.89 -9.43 9.81
CA ALA A 150 -7.49 -9.53 9.44
C ALA A 150 -6.86 -8.17 9.21
N LEU A 151 -5.57 -8.03 9.55
CA LEU A 151 -4.75 -6.85 9.27
C LEU A 151 -3.66 -7.19 8.26
N ILE A 152 -3.42 -6.28 7.32
CA ILE A 152 -2.27 -6.29 6.43
C ILE A 152 -1.42 -5.07 6.73
N ALA A 153 -0.25 -5.27 7.32
CA ALA A 153 0.70 -4.19 7.56
C ALA A 153 1.51 -3.92 6.27
N ALA A 154 1.19 -2.83 5.59
CA ALA A 154 1.85 -2.36 4.37
C ALA A 154 2.60 -1.03 4.61
N VAL A 155 3.16 -0.87 5.80
CA VAL A 155 3.75 0.38 6.30
C VAL A 155 5.09 0.76 5.68
N GLY A 156 5.72 -0.15 4.95
CA GLY A 156 7.03 0.05 4.32
C GLY A 156 8.21 0.02 5.32
N PRO A 157 9.42 -0.30 4.84
CA PRO A 157 10.62 -0.40 5.69
C PRO A 157 11.21 0.96 6.07
N ASN A 158 10.95 2.01 5.27
CA ASN A 158 11.54 3.34 5.43
C ASN A 158 10.54 4.37 5.99
N ASN A 159 9.54 3.92 6.73
CA ASN A 159 8.46 4.78 7.23
C ASN A 159 8.88 5.67 8.42
N ALA A 160 9.85 5.22 9.22
CA ALA A 160 10.36 5.99 10.35
C ALA A 160 11.84 6.33 10.12
N PRO A 161 12.20 7.64 10.11
CA PRO A 161 13.59 8.04 10.01
C PRO A 161 14.36 7.58 11.25
N HIS A 162 15.57 7.09 11.03
CA HIS A 162 16.51 6.77 12.09
C HIS A 162 17.75 7.66 11.96
N PHE A 163 18.01 8.46 12.98
CA PHE A 163 19.20 9.28 13.04
C PHE A 163 20.33 8.50 13.73
N PRO A 164 21.52 8.41 13.12
CA PRO A 164 22.68 7.79 13.78
C PRO A 164 23.07 8.59 15.01
N ALA A 165 23.57 7.92 16.04
CA ALA A 165 24.14 8.57 17.22
C ALA A 165 25.54 9.13 16.84
N MET A 166 25.56 10.38 16.36
CA MET A 166 26.78 11.09 15.96
C MET A 166 26.83 12.43 16.66
N ASP A 167 28.04 12.80 17.15
CA ASP A 167 28.25 14.11 17.74
C ASP A 167 28.04 15.21 16.70
N ASN A 168 27.35 16.28 17.09
CA ASN A 168 27.06 17.46 16.26
C ASN A 168 26.17 17.21 15.01
N LEU A 169 25.34 16.19 14.99
CA LEU A 169 24.39 15.95 13.90
C LEU A 169 23.28 17.01 13.84
N ASP A 170 23.06 17.72 14.92
CA ASP A 170 22.02 18.75 15.14
C ASP A 170 22.52 20.20 14.95
N LYS A 171 23.75 20.41 14.43
CA LYS A 171 24.36 21.74 14.22
C LYS A 171 24.33 22.20 12.78
#